data_89eede45859cea93491a3115e539850c
#
_entry.id   89eede45859cea93491a3115e539850c
#
_cell.length_a   1.000
_cell.length_b   1.000
_cell.length_c   1.000
_cell.angle_alpha   90.00
_cell.angle_beta   90.00
_cell.angle_gamma   90.00
#
_symmetry.space_group_name_H-M   'P 1'
#
loop_
_entity.id
_entity.type
_entity.pdbx_description
1 polymer ?
#
loop_
_entity_poly.entity_id
_entity_poly.type
_entity_poly.pdbx_seq_one_letter_code
_entity_poly.pdbx_strand_id
1 'polypeptide(L)'
;VLDLAPIPQGATARDAFHRSLDLAQLAEKRGYRRFWLAEHHNMTGIASAATSVLIGYLAANTQTLHLGSGGVMLPNHAPLVIAEQFGTLNALYPGRIDLGLGRAPGSDQRTMMTLRRHMSGDSDNFPRDVAELVDWFDARDPNPHVRPVPGYGEKIPVWLLGSSLYSAQLAAQLGLPFAFASHFAPDMLFQALHLYRTNFKPSARLEKPYAMVCILSLIHI
;
A
#
# COMPACT_ATOMS: atom_id res chain seq x y z
N VAL A 1 7.60 -2.67 9.44
CA VAL A 1 8.25 -3.72 8.61
C VAL A 1 7.63 -3.68 7.22
N LEU A 2 8.40 -3.91 6.15
CA LEU A 2 7.95 -4.18 4.79
C LEU A 2 8.41 -5.58 4.41
N ASP A 3 7.48 -6.43 3.98
CA ASP A 3 7.74 -7.81 3.61
C ASP A 3 7.25 -8.11 2.19
N LEU A 4 7.97 -8.98 1.49
CA LEU A 4 7.68 -9.43 0.14
C LEU A 4 7.22 -10.89 0.09
N ALA A 5 7.11 -11.57 1.22
CA ALA A 5 6.92 -13.01 1.31
C ALA A 5 7.92 -13.80 0.42
N PRO A 6 9.24 -13.68 0.67
CA PRO A 6 10.24 -14.27 -0.19
C PRO A 6 10.18 -15.80 -0.18
N ILE A 7 10.37 -16.41 -1.36
CA ILE A 7 10.46 -17.87 -1.56
C ILE A 7 11.93 -18.23 -1.80
N PRO A 8 12.70 -18.62 -0.78
CA PRO A 8 14.08 -19.08 -0.94
C PRO A 8 14.14 -20.38 -1.76
N GLN A 9 15.32 -20.68 -2.28
CA GLN A 9 15.56 -21.94 -2.99
C GLN A 9 15.16 -23.15 -2.14
N GLY A 10 14.39 -24.06 -2.72
CA GLY A 10 13.88 -25.26 -2.04
C GLY A 10 12.67 -25.06 -1.14
N ALA A 11 12.18 -23.81 -0.99
CA ALA A 11 10.96 -23.50 -0.26
C ALA A 11 9.74 -23.36 -1.20
N THR A 12 8.56 -23.41 -0.63
CA THR A 12 7.27 -23.19 -1.30
C THR A 12 6.67 -21.83 -0.96
N ALA A 13 5.66 -21.39 -1.71
CA ALA A 13 4.89 -20.20 -1.35
C ALA A 13 4.22 -20.35 0.04
N ARG A 14 3.77 -21.56 0.40
CA ARG A 14 3.23 -21.86 1.72
C ARG A 14 4.24 -21.57 2.83
N ASP A 15 5.49 -21.99 2.64
CA ASP A 15 6.56 -21.72 3.62
C ASP A 15 6.83 -20.22 3.74
N ALA A 16 6.80 -19.48 2.62
CA ALA A 16 6.94 -18.03 2.62
C ALA A 16 5.81 -17.36 3.45
N PHE A 17 4.56 -17.77 3.28
CA PHE A 17 3.43 -17.22 4.04
C PHE A 17 3.54 -17.50 5.54
N HIS A 18 3.97 -18.69 5.95
CA HIS A 18 4.21 -19.00 7.35
C HIS A 18 5.34 -18.14 7.94
N ARG A 19 6.44 -17.94 7.19
CA ARG A 19 7.53 -17.04 7.61
C ARG A 19 7.10 -15.60 7.74
N SER A 20 6.25 -15.11 6.81
CA SER A 20 5.66 -13.77 6.91
C SER A 20 4.79 -13.65 8.17
N LEU A 21 4.04 -14.69 8.53
CA LEU A 21 3.27 -14.72 9.77
C LEU A 21 4.17 -14.71 11.01
N ASP A 22 5.20 -15.56 11.07
CA ASP A 22 6.15 -15.60 12.17
C ASP A 22 6.83 -14.23 12.35
N LEU A 23 7.22 -13.58 11.22
CA LEU A 23 7.82 -12.26 11.24
C LEU A 23 6.83 -11.19 11.71
N ALA A 24 5.57 -11.24 11.30
CA ALA A 24 4.54 -10.30 11.74
C ALA A 24 4.27 -10.42 13.25
N GLN A 25 4.15 -11.64 13.77
CA GLN A 25 3.98 -11.90 15.20
C GLN A 25 5.21 -11.48 16.01
N LEU A 26 6.42 -11.71 15.48
CA LEU A 26 7.66 -11.21 16.10
C LEU A 26 7.68 -9.67 16.12
N ALA A 27 7.33 -9.02 15.02
CA ALA A 27 7.26 -7.58 14.93
C ALA A 27 6.26 -7.00 15.96
N GLU A 28 5.08 -7.61 16.06
CA GLU A 28 4.07 -7.25 17.08
C GLU A 28 4.63 -7.38 18.49
N LYS A 29 5.22 -8.53 18.83
CA LYS A 29 5.87 -8.77 20.13
C LYS A 29 6.99 -7.78 20.45
N ARG A 30 7.67 -7.27 19.44
CA ARG A 30 8.76 -6.28 19.56
C ARG A 30 8.25 -4.83 19.55
N GLY A 31 6.95 -4.59 19.51
CA GLY A 31 6.34 -3.27 19.56
C GLY A 31 6.40 -2.50 18.24
N TYR A 32 6.63 -3.16 17.11
CA TYR A 32 6.48 -2.51 15.81
C TYR A 32 5.03 -2.14 15.60
N ARG A 33 4.80 -0.95 15.04
CA ARG A 33 3.44 -0.45 14.83
C ARG A 33 2.82 -0.95 13.54
N ARG A 34 3.61 -1.10 12.46
CA ARG A 34 3.13 -1.41 11.12
C ARG A 34 3.91 -2.54 10.48
N PHE A 35 3.17 -3.39 9.78
CA PHE A 35 3.70 -4.44 8.92
C PHE A 35 2.98 -4.39 7.59
N TRP A 36 3.70 -4.10 6.52
CA TRP A 36 3.15 -3.95 5.19
C TRP A 36 3.70 -5.01 4.25
N LEU A 37 2.85 -5.44 3.32
CA LEU A 37 3.18 -6.38 2.26
C LEU A 37 3.28 -5.63 0.93
N ALA A 38 4.36 -5.87 0.18
CA ALA A 38 4.50 -5.35 -1.18
C ALA A 38 3.63 -6.15 -2.16
N GLU A 39 3.30 -5.57 -3.31
CA GLU A 39 2.68 -6.27 -4.43
C GLU A 39 3.70 -6.46 -5.56
N HIS A 40 3.94 -7.70 -5.94
CA HIS A 40 4.73 -8.05 -7.11
C HIS A 40 4.11 -9.22 -7.86
N HIS A 41 4.13 -9.14 -9.19
CA HIS A 41 3.56 -10.15 -10.07
C HIS A 41 4.65 -10.79 -10.93
N ASN A 42 4.43 -12.07 -11.33
CA ASN A 42 5.31 -12.83 -12.21
C ASN A 42 6.77 -12.94 -11.71
N MET A 43 6.96 -12.99 -10.39
CA MET A 43 8.26 -13.18 -9.75
C MET A 43 8.27 -14.49 -8.98
N THR A 44 9.07 -15.47 -9.43
CA THR A 44 9.12 -16.83 -8.83
C THR A 44 9.65 -16.84 -7.40
N GLY A 45 10.42 -15.83 -7.01
CA GLY A 45 11.00 -15.69 -5.67
C GLY A 45 10.17 -14.88 -4.68
N ILE A 46 8.97 -14.41 -5.07
CA ILE A 46 8.11 -13.53 -4.26
C ILE A 46 6.68 -14.03 -4.30
N ALA A 47 6.04 -14.21 -3.15
CA ALA A 47 4.69 -14.76 -3.03
C ALA A 47 3.61 -13.72 -2.71
N SER A 48 3.92 -12.43 -2.67
CA SER A 48 3.01 -11.38 -2.19
C SER A 48 2.11 -10.76 -3.27
N ALA A 49 1.84 -11.47 -4.38
CA ALA A 49 1.00 -10.96 -5.47
C ALA A 49 -0.45 -10.66 -5.05
N ALA A 50 -1.05 -11.51 -4.22
CA ALA A 50 -2.41 -11.32 -3.71
C ALA A 50 -2.35 -10.60 -2.34
N THR A 51 -1.92 -9.34 -2.35
CA THR A 51 -1.58 -8.57 -1.15
C THR A 51 -2.73 -8.49 -0.14
N SER A 52 -3.96 -8.20 -0.58
CA SER A 52 -5.13 -8.10 0.31
C SER A 52 -5.47 -9.43 0.98
N VAL A 53 -5.31 -10.56 0.28
CA VAL A 53 -5.54 -11.90 0.85
C VAL A 53 -4.54 -12.20 1.97
N LEU A 54 -3.25 -11.88 1.74
CA LEU A 54 -2.20 -12.07 2.74
C LEU A 54 -2.37 -11.13 3.94
N ILE A 55 -2.78 -9.89 3.73
CA ILE A 55 -3.12 -8.97 4.82
C ILE A 55 -4.20 -9.59 5.72
N GLY A 56 -5.26 -10.16 5.14
CA GLY A 56 -6.32 -10.83 5.90
C GLY A 56 -5.79 -12.01 6.71
N TYR A 57 -4.92 -12.84 6.13
CA TYR A 57 -4.30 -13.96 6.82
C TYR A 57 -3.43 -13.51 8.02
N LEU A 58 -2.61 -12.48 7.84
CA LEU A 58 -1.78 -11.95 8.93
C LEU A 58 -2.64 -11.26 10.00
N ALA A 59 -3.69 -10.53 9.59
CA ALA A 59 -4.57 -9.82 10.50
C ALA A 59 -5.36 -10.77 11.42
N ALA A 60 -5.77 -11.93 10.90
CA ALA A 60 -6.42 -12.98 11.69
C ALA A 60 -5.52 -13.57 12.78
N ASN A 61 -4.20 -13.47 12.61
CA ASN A 61 -3.21 -14.12 13.49
C ASN A 61 -2.33 -13.11 14.27
N THR A 62 -2.73 -11.83 14.29
CA THR A 62 -2.11 -10.75 15.09
C THR A 62 -3.21 -9.93 15.77
N GLN A 63 -2.88 -9.13 16.80
CA GLN A 63 -3.88 -8.46 17.64
C GLN A 63 -3.85 -6.93 17.53
N THR A 64 -2.68 -6.32 17.51
CA THR A 64 -2.48 -4.88 17.66
C THR A 64 -1.74 -4.25 16.48
N LEU A 65 -1.06 -5.09 15.68
CA LEU A 65 -0.25 -4.65 14.54
C LEU A 65 -1.13 -4.06 13.45
N HIS A 66 -0.80 -2.87 12.98
CA HIS A 66 -1.41 -2.31 11.77
C HIS A 66 -0.83 -3.03 10.56
N LEU A 67 -1.71 -3.58 9.75
CA LEU A 67 -1.37 -4.32 8.55
C LEU A 67 -1.79 -3.55 7.30
N GLY A 68 -1.03 -3.66 6.25
CA GLY A 68 -1.35 -2.91 5.05
C GLY A 68 -0.53 -3.30 3.83
N SER A 69 -0.78 -2.59 2.75
CA SER A 69 -0.01 -2.71 1.53
C SER A 69 1.11 -1.69 1.46
N GLY A 70 2.26 -2.14 0.99
CA GLY A 70 3.43 -1.29 0.81
C GLY A 70 4.06 -1.41 -0.58
N GLY A 71 3.22 -1.27 -1.64
CA GLY A 71 1.83 -0.85 -1.81
C GLY A 71 1.06 -1.70 -2.82
N VAL A 72 -0.25 -1.47 -2.86
CA VAL A 72 -1.04 -1.89 -4.01
C VAL A 72 -0.58 -1.08 -5.23
N MET A 73 -0.27 -1.77 -6.31
CA MET A 73 0.07 -1.14 -7.59
C MET A 73 -1.24 -0.74 -8.30
N LEU A 74 -1.84 0.38 -7.85
CA LEU A 74 -3.20 0.78 -8.22
C LEU A 74 -3.48 0.76 -9.73
N PRO A 75 -2.54 1.14 -10.62
CA PRO A 75 -2.79 1.03 -12.06
C PRO A 75 -3.04 -0.38 -12.58
N ASN A 76 -2.81 -1.44 -11.81
CA ASN A 76 -3.13 -2.83 -12.18
C ASN A 76 -4.55 -3.25 -11.78
N HIS A 77 -5.28 -2.40 -11.08
CA HIS A 77 -6.56 -2.73 -10.45
C HIS A 77 -7.66 -1.73 -10.80
N ALA A 78 -8.92 -2.16 -10.73
CA ALA A 78 -10.05 -1.26 -10.69
C ALA A 78 -10.15 -0.65 -9.27
N PRO A 79 -10.22 0.69 -9.12
CA PRO A 79 -10.31 1.33 -7.81
C PRO A 79 -11.45 0.79 -6.94
N LEU A 80 -12.61 0.50 -7.53
CA LEU A 80 -13.76 -0.09 -6.83
C LEU A 80 -13.39 -1.41 -6.13
N VAL A 81 -12.69 -2.30 -6.84
CA VAL A 81 -12.28 -3.60 -6.27
C VAL A 81 -11.33 -3.42 -5.10
N ILE A 82 -10.40 -2.48 -5.19
CA ILE A 82 -9.49 -2.16 -4.08
C ILE A 82 -10.25 -1.56 -2.89
N ALA A 83 -11.21 -0.67 -3.15
CA ALA A 83 -12.05 -0.10 -2.09
C ALA A 83 -12.83 -1.19 -1.34
N GLU A 84 -13.42 -2.15 -2.05
CA GLU A 84 -14.17 -3.26 -1.47
C GLU A 84 -13.28 -4.25 -0.72
N GLN A 85 -12.10 -4.59 -1.26
CA GLN A 85 -11.15 -5.47 -0.58
C GLN A 85 -10.65 -4.87 0.73
N PHE A 86 -10.21 -3.61 0.72
CA PHE A 86 -9.73 -2.95 1.92
C PHE A 86 -10.86 -2.56 2.88
N GLY A 87 -12.05 -2.25 2.36
CA GLY A 87 -13.27 -2.11 3.16
C GLY A 87 -13.62 -3.40 3.90
N THR A 88 -13.55 -4.55 3.21
CA THR A 88 -13.75 -5.87 3.83
C THR A 88 -12.71 -6.13 4.92
N LEU A 89 -11.44 -5.85 4.64
CA LEU A 89 -10.38 -6.01 5.64
C LEU A 89 -10.61 -5.11 6.87
N ASN A 90 -11.01 -3.85 6.66
CA ASN A 90 -11.27 -2.93 7.78
C ASN A 90 -12.51 -3.31 8.58
N ALA A 91 -13.56 -3.83 7.93
CA ALA A 91 -14.75 -4.35 8.61
C ALA A 91 -14.42 -5.57 9.49
N LEU A 92 -13.51 -6.46 9.02
CA LEU A 92 -13.04 -7.62 9.79
C LEU A 92 -12.06 -7.24 10.91
N TYR A 93 -11.21 -6.23 10.67
CA TYR A 93 -10.13 -5.81 11.57
C TYR A 93 -10.12 -4.28 11.78
N PRO A 94 -11.14 -3.73 12.44
CA PRO A 94 -11.37 -2.30 12.55
C PRO A 94 -10.14 -1.53 13.08
N GLY A 95 -9.76 -0.46 12.37
CA GLY A 95 -8.69 0.44 12.79
C GLY A 95 -7.26 -0.11 12.66
N ARG A 96 -7.10 -1.31 12.07
CA ARG A 96 -5.80 -1.97 11.90
C ARG A 96 -5.33 -2.06 10.45
N ILE A 97 -6.06 -1.49 9.50
CA ILE A 97 -5.77 -1.65 8.08
C ILE A 97 -5.28 -0.33 7.49
N ASP A 98 -4.14 -0.38 6.81
CA ASP A 98 -3.57 0.73 6.03
C ASP A 98 -3.62 0.37 4.52
N LEU A 99 -4.00 1.31 3.66
CA LEU A 99 -3.91 1.18 2.21
C LEU A 99 -2.77 2.03 1.67
N GLY A 100 -1.64 1.41 1.37
CA GLY A 100 -0.55 2.06 0.64
C GLY A 100 -0.70 1.86 -0.86
N LEU A 101 -0.57 2.93 -1.64
CA LEU A 101 -0.77 2.96 -3.08
C LEU A 101 0.51 3.33 -3.82
N GLY A 102 0.89 2.54 -4.82
CA GLY A 102 1.99 2.78 -5.73
C GLY A 102 1.51 3.04 -7.16
N ARG A 103 2.23 3.92 -7.89
CA ARG A 103 1.96 4.19 -9.31
C ARG A 103 2.67 3.20 -10.24
N ALA A 104 3.84 2.73 -9.85
CA ALA A 104 4.63 1.80 -10.65
C ALA A 104 3.88 0.47 -10.84
N PRO A 105 4.03 -0.20 -12.00
CA PRO A 105 3.30 -1.44 -12.27
C PRO A 105 3.80 -2.64 -11.45
N GLY A 106 4.95 -2.55 -10.79
CA GLY A 106 5.54 -3.63 -9.98
C GLY A 106 5.87 -4.91 -10.75
N SER A 107 5.98 -4.82 -12.11
CA SER A 107 6.17 -5.97 -12.98
C SER A 107 6.70 -5.54 -14.35
N ASP A 108 7.11 -6.51 -15.18
CA ASP A 108 7.52 -6.30 -16.58
C ASP A 108 6.31 -5.93 -17.49
N GLN A 109 6.62 -5.40 -18.69
CA GLN A 109 5.60 -4.93 -19.64
C GLN A 109 4.62 -6.04 -20.06
N ARG A 110 5.07 -7.28 -20.23
CA ARG A 110 4.23 -8.42 -20.64
C ARG A 110 3.24 -8.77 -19.52
N THR A 111 3.71 -8.77 -18.30
CA THR A 111 2.87 -8.98 -17.10
C THR A 111 1.85 -7.87 -16.95
N MET A 112 2.24 -6.60 -17.16
CA MET A 112 1.32 -5.46 -17.17
C MET A 112 0.18 -5.63 -18.17
N MET A 113 0.50 -6.01 -19.42
CA MET A 113 -0.52 -6.26 -20.46
C MET A 113 -1.46 -7.39 -20.05
N THR A 114 -0.96 -8.40 -19.35
CA THR A 114 -1.77 -9.53 -18.87
C THR A 114 -2.72 -9.09 -17.75
N LEU A 115 -2.25 -8.30 -16.79
CA LEU A 115 -3.04 -7.77 -15.68
C LEU A 115 -4.12 -6.79 -16.15
N ARG A 116 -3.80 -5.96 -17.16
CA ARG A 116 -4.66 -4.89 -17.67
C ARG A 116 -5.39 -5.25 -18.97
N ARG A 117 -5.60 -6.53 -19.26
CA ARG A 117 -6.14 -7.01 -20.53
C ARG A 117 -7.40 -6.28 -21.01
N HIS A 118 -8.21 -5.73 -20.13
CA HIS A 118 -9.46 -5.03 -20.45
C HIS A 118 -9.47 -3.56 -19.99
N MET A 119 -8.36 -3.07 -19.46
CA MET A 119 -8.26 -1.69 -19.00
C MET A 119 -7.56 -0.84 -20.08
N SER A 120 -8.33 -0.14 -20.87
CA SER A 120 -7.85 0.95 -21.73
C SER A 120 -7.53 2.17 -20.85
N GLY A 121 -6.58 2.04 -19.94
CA GLY A 121 -6.29 3.08 -18.97
C GLY A 121 -4.85 3.52 -19.01
N ASP A 122 -4.66 4.80 -19.25
CA ASP A 122 -3.42 5.53 -19.10
C ASP A 122 -2.92 5.44 -17.66
N SER A 123 -1.63 5.22 -17.46
CA SER A 123 -0.96 5.42 -16.15
C SER A 123 -1.16 6.84 -15.61
N ASP A 124 -1.63 7.76 -16.44
CA ASP A 124 -1.97 9.13 -16.10
C ASP A 124 -3.24 9.27 -15.25
N ASN A 125 -4.05 8.22 -15.11
CA ASN A 125 -5.24 8.23 -14.27
C ASN A 125 -4.96 8.04 -12.78
N PHE A 126 -3.73 7.68 -12.39
CA PHE A 126 -3.40 7.40 -10.99
C PHE A 126 -3.83 8.48 -9.98
N PRO A 127 -3.66 9.80 -10.23
CA PRO A 127 -4.13 10.82 -9.29
C PRO A 127 -5.66 10.82 -9.12
N ARG A 128 -6.40 10.60 -10.20
CA ARG A 128 -7.86 10.53 -10.19
C ARG A 128 -8.33 9.29 -9.42
N ASP A 129 -7.72 8.15 -9.67
CA ASP A 129 -8.06 6.88 -9.03
C ASP A 129 -7.78 6.92 -7.52
N VAL A 130 -6.69 7.59 -7.11
CA VAL A 130 -6.40 7.86 -5.69
C VAL A 130 -7.46 8.77 -5.07
N ALA A 131 -7.83 9.85 -5.76
CA ALA A 131 -8.84 10.79 -5.26
C ALA A 131 -10.20 10.10 -5.10
N GLU A 132 -10.60 9.27 -6.07
CA GLU A 132 -11.85 8.49 -6.03
C GLU A 132 -11.88 7.53 -4.81
N LEU A 133 -10.79 6.81 -4.54
CA LEU A 133 -10.67 5.95 -3.34
C LEU A 133 -10.82 6.76 -2.05
N VAL A 134 -10.16 7.92 -1.97
CA VAL A 134 -10.24 8.81 -0.80
C VAL A 134 -11.66 9.31 -0.61
N ASP A 135 -12.33 9.70 -1.71
CA ASP A 135 -13.71 10.22 -1.66
C ASP A 135 -14.70 9.16 -1.19
N TRP A 136 -14.56 7.92 -1.62
CA TRP A 136 -15.38 6.81 -1.11
C TRP A 136 -15.14 6.51 0.37
N PHE A 137 -13.88 6.43 0.79
CA PHE A 137 -13.56 6.18 2.20
C PHE A 137 -13.96 7.32 3.14
N ASP A 138 -14.03 8.55 2.64
CA ASP A 138 -14.50 9.72 3.40
C ASP A 138 -16.01 9.92 3.33
N ALA A 139 -16.70 9.16 2.48
CA ALA A 139 -18.12 9.35 2.18
C ALA A 139 -18.46 10.80 1.77
N ARG A 140 -17.61 11.41 0.91
CA ARG A 140 -17.75 12.83 0.52
C ARG A 140 -19.00 13.11 -0.28
N ASP A 141 -19.42 12.17 -1.13
CA ASP A 141 -20.70 12.24 -1.84
C ASP A 141 -21.75 11.43 -1.08
N PRO A 142 -22.79 12.05 -0.50
CA PRO A 142 -23.80 11.31 0.25
C PRO A 142 -24.63 10.36 -0.63
N ASN A 143 -24.63 10.54 -1.94
CA ASN A 143 -25.41 9.74 -2.88
C ASN A 143 -24.61 9.36 -4.16
N PRO A 144 -23.51 8.62 -4.05
CA PRO A 144 -22.68 8.28 -5.18
C PRO A 144 -23.39 7.32 -6.14
N HIS A 145 -23.14 7.48 -7.45
CA HIS A 145 -23.62 6.54 -8.46
C HIS A 145 -23.07 5.12 -8.28
N VAL A 146 -21.83 5.01 -7.79
CA VAL A 146 -21.16 3.75 -7.45
C VAL A 146 -20.68 3.82 -6.02
N ARG A 147 -21.00 2.80 -5.23
CA ARG A 147 -20.66 2.72 -3.81
C ARG A 147 -19.94 1.40 -3.52
N PRO A 148 -18.68 1.42 -3.04
CA PRO A 148 -18.02 0.20 -2.57
C PRO A 148 -18.72 -0.35 -1.32
N VAL A 149 -19.01 -1.66 -1.30
CA VAL A 149 -19.68 -2.30 -0.18
C VAL A 149 -19.01 -3.65 0.14
N PRO A 150 -18.36 -3.76 1.33
CA PRO A 150 -18.05 -2.70 2.29
C PRO A 150 -16.96 -1.76 1.78
N GLY A 151 -16.78 -0.60 2.39
CA GLY A 151 -15.69 0.35 2.04
C GLY A 151 -16.11 1.81 2.13
N TYR A 152 -17.35 2.11 1.76
CA TYR A 152 -17.85 3.48 1.78
C TYR A 152 -17.93 4.03 3.20
N GLY A 153 -17.22 5.14 3.46
CA GLY A 153 -17.19 5.78 4.79
C GLY A 153 -16.30 5.11 5.84
N GLU A 154 -15.53 4.09 5.47
CA GLU A 154 -14.70 3.30 6.39
C GLU A 154 -13.46 4.04 6.95
N LYS A 155 -13.13 5.22 6.42
CA LYS A 155 -12.03 6.08 6.87
C LYS A 155 -10.66 5.37 6.92
N ILE A 156 -10.42 4.44 6.00
CA ILE A 156 -9.17 3.69 5.92
C ILE A 156 -8.01 4.64 5.64
N PRO A 157 -6.90 4.60 6.40
CA PRO A 157 -5.70 5.39 6.11
C PRO A 157 -5.14 5.07 4.72
N VAL A 158 -5.10 6.07 3.84
CA VAL A 158 -4.51 5.97 2.50
C VAL A 158 -3.15 6.62 2.51
N TRP A 159 -2.12 5.87 2.08
CA TRP A 159 -0.74 6.32 1.97
C TRP A 159 -0.31 6.36 0.51
N LEU A 160 0.42 7.39 0.11
CA LEU A 160 1.09 7.37 -1.18
C LEU A 160 2.54 6.91 -1.04
N LEU A 161 2.93 5.95 -1.89
CA LEU A 161 4.27 5.41 -1.94
C LEU A 161 5.00 5.91 -3.19
N GLY A 162 6.31 6.08 -3.08
CA GLY A 162 7.11 6.40 -4.25
C GLY A 162 8.60 6.50 -3.96
N SER A 163 9.35 6.52 -5.07
CA SER A 163 10.81 6.67 -5.10
C SER A 163 11.24 7.93 -5.84
N SER A 164 10.29 8.83 -6.16
CA SER A 164 10.52 10.04 -6.95
C SER A 164 9.76 11.24 -6.39
N LEU A 165 10.04 12.42 -6.95
CA LEU A 165 9.37 13.67 -6.56
C LEU A 165 7.88 13.70 -6.90
N TYR A 166 7.45 12.95 -7.91
CA TYR A 166 6.05 12.91 -8.34
C TYR A 166 5.10 12.48 -7.22
N SER A 167 5.37 11.34 -6.57
CA SER A 167 4.51 10.85 -5.49
C SER A 167 4.55 11.75 -4.25
N ALA A 168 5.71 12.37 -3.99
CA ALA A 168 5.86 13.37 -2.92
C ALA A 168 4.95 14.59 -3.17
N GLN A 169 4.94 15.09 -4.40
CA GLN A 169 4.10 16.24 -4.79
C GLN A 169 2.61 15.88 -4.73
N LEU A 170 2.23 14.72 -5.26
CA LEU A 170 0.83 14.27 -5.24
C LEU A 170 0.33 14.08 -3.80
N ALA A 171 1.13 13.44 -2.93
CA ALA A 171 0.80 13.28 -1.52
C ALA A 171 0.62 14.62 -0.80
N ALA A 172 1.50 15.59 -1.09
CA ALA A 172 1.41 16.95 -0.55
C ALA A 172 0.13 17.66 -0.99
N GLN A 173 -0.24 17.55 -2.28
CA GLN A 173 -1.43 18.19 -2.83
C GLN A 173 -2.73 17.60 -2.29
N LEU A 174 -2.78 16.28 -2.09
CA LEU A 174 -3.95 15.57 -1.58
C LEU A 174 -4.04 15.56 -0.04
N GLY A 175 -3.02 16.07 0.66
CA GLY A 175 -2.95 16.06 2.12
C GLY A 175 -2.91 14.64 2.69
N LEU A 176 -2.19 13.73 2.03
CA LEU A 176 -2.07 12.32 2.42
C LEU A 176 -0.68 12.04 3.03
N PRO A 177 -0.56 11.03 3.92
CA PRO A 177 0.72 10.55 4.37
C PRO A 177 1.54 9.95 3.22
N PHE A 178 2.87 10.10 3.31
CA PHE A 178 3.81 9.74 2.26
C PHE A 178 4.84 8.74 2.76
N ALA A 179 5.06 7.65 2.01
CA ALA A 179 6.11 6.67 2.28
C ALA A 179 7.13 6.66 1.15
N PHE A 180 8.37 7.00 1.48
CA PHE A 180 9.45 7.07 0.49
C PHE A 180 10.31 5.81 0.49
N ALA A 181 10.51 5.23 -0.69
CA ALA A 181 11.26 3.99 -0.90
C ALA A 181 12.78 4.24 -0.93
N SER A 182 13.34 4.77 0.15
CA SER A 182 14.77 5.13 0.27
C SER A 182 15.72 3.94 0.25
N HIS A 183 15.22 2.72 0.45
CA HIS A 183 16.02 1.51 0.38
C HIS A 183 16.54 1.17 -1.02
N PHE A 184 15.94 1.70 -2.08
CA PHE A 184 16.44 1.57 -3.45
C PHE A 184 16.60 2.90 -4.21
N ALA A 185 16.10 4.00 -3.67
CA ALA A 185 16.25 5.33 -4.27
C ALA A 185 16.72 6.37 -3.23
N PRO A 186 17.85 6.15 -2.53
CA PRO A 186 18.30 7.01 -1.43
C PRO A 186 18.61 8.45 -1.85
N ASP A 187 19.11 8.64 -3.07
CA ASP A 187 19.60 9.94 -3.55
C ASP A 187 18.51 11.02 -3.57
N MET A 188 17.27 10.62 -3.84
CA MET A 188 16.13 11.53 -3.94
C MET A 188 15.42 11.78 -2.60
N LEU A 189 15.82 11.10 -1.53
CA LEU A 189 15.12 11.12 -0.25
C LEU A 189 14.91 12.54 0.31
N PHE A 190 15.99 13.29 0.47
CA PHE A 190 15.92 14.61 1.11
C PHE A 190 15.12 15.60 0.27
N GLN A 191 15.29 15.56 -1.06
CA GLN A 191 14.55 16.42 -1.98
C GLN A 191 13.05 16.09 -1.97
N ALA A 192 12.69 14.80 -1.97
CA ALA A 192 11.29 14.36 -1.91
C ALA A 192 10.63 14.76 -0.58
N LEU A 193 11.31 14.58 0.55
CA LEU A 193 10.79 14.99 1.85
C LEU A 193 10.67 16.51 1.99
N HIS A 194 11.62 17.27 1.46
CA HIS A 194 11.55 18.73 1.43
C HIS A 194 10.35 19.19 0.62
N LEU A 195 10.20 18.70 -0.62
CA LEU A 195 9.09 19.02 -1.51
C LEU A 195 7.73 18.66 -0.86
N TYR A 196 7.62 17.47 -0.29
CA TYR A 196 6.41 17.03 0.40
C TYR A 196 6.03 17.96 1.54
N ARG A 197 6.98 18.29 2.42
CA ARG A 197 6.72 19.15 3.59
C ARG A 197 6.40 20.59 3.23
N THR A 198 7.12 21.16 2.24
CA THR A 198 6.94 22.55 1.82
C THR A 198 5.61 22.77 1.09
N ASN A 199 5.17 21.81 0.29
CA ASN A 199 3.95 21.94 -0.53
C ASN A 199 2.73 21.26 0.10
N PHE A 200 2.85 20.74 1.33
CA PHE A 200 1.77 20.02 1.99
C PHE A 200 0.54 20.90 2.20
N LYS A 201 -0.61 20.41 1.75
CA LYS A 201 -1.91 21.02 1.98
C LYS A 201 -2.65 20.20 3.04
N PRO A 202 -3.01 20.80 4.20
CA PRO A 202 -3.82 20.11 5.20
C PRO A 202 -5.12 19.58 4.62
N SER A 203 -5.54 18.41 5.07
CA SER A 203 -6.80 17.77 4.68
C SER A 203 -7.58 17.34 5.93
N ALA A 204 -8.82 16.89 5.75
CA ALA A 204 -9.61 16.30 6.83
C ALA A 204 -8.97 15.01 7.41
N ARG A 205 -8.05 14.40 6.67
CA ARG A 205 -7.35 13.18 7.06
C ARG A 205 -6.02 13.44 7.79
N LEU A 206 -5.37 14.57 7.48
CA LEU A 206 -4.03 14.86 7.95
C LEU A 206 -3.82 16.38 8.06
N GLU A 207 -3.62 16.87 9.27
CA GLU A 207 -3.40 18.30 9.54
C GLU A 207 -1.97 18.74 9.21
N LYS A 208 -1.00 17.86 9.44
CA LYS A 208 0.45 18.12 9.27
C LYS A 208 1.11 17.03 8.43
N PRO A 209 2.18 17.33 7.67
CA PRO A 209 2.85 16.32 6.86
C PRO A 209 3.36 15.16 7.72
N TYR A 210 3.05 13.95 7.32
CA TYR A 210 3.47 12.72 7.95
C TYR A 210 4.19 11.83 6.95
N ALA A 211 5.50 11.65 7.12
CA ALA A 211 6.33 10.88 6.20
C ALA A 211 6.95 9.66 6.88
N MET A 212 7.08 8.59 6.12
CA MET A 212 7.80 7.37 6.47
C MET A 212 8.91 7.13 5.44
N VAL A 213 10.05 6.62 5.89
CA VAL A 213 11.17 6.22 5.04
C VAL A 213 11.48 4.75 5.23
N CYS A 214 11.90 4.08 4.16
CA CYS A 214 12.33 2.70 4.21
C CYS A 214 13.83 2.61 4.40
N ILE A 215 14.27 1.81 5.36
CA ILE A 215 15.68 1.50 5.59
C ILE A 215 15.87 0.01 5.40
N LEU A 216 16.81 -0.38 4.53
CA LEU A 216 17.25 -1.76 4.42
C LEU A 216 18.25 -2.04 5.54
N SER A 217 17.92 -2.99 6.41
CA SER A 217 18.82 -3.46 7.47
C SER A 217 19.37 -4.83 7.10
N LEU A 218 20.68 -4.92 6.97
CA LEU A 218 21.42 -6.16 6.74
C LEU A 218 22.12 -6.52 8.05
N ILE A 219 21.44 -7.32 8.88
CA ILE A 219 21.97 -7.72 10.21
C ILE A 219 23.07 -8.79 10.10
N HIS A 220 23.12 -9.49 8.99
CA HIS A 220 24.02 -10.63 8.78
C HIS A 220 25.04 -10.35 7.68
N ILE A 221 25.82 -9.31 7.84
CA ILE A 221 27.02 -9.09 7.05
C ILE A 221 28.22 -9.63 7.82
#